data_d3a42e7f4d8a783af2a061e1f25da815
#
_entry.id   d3a42e7f4d8a783af2a061e1f25da815
#
_cell.length_a   1.000
_cell.length_b   1.000
_cell.length_c   1.000
_cell.angle_alpha   90.00
_cell.angle_beta   90.00
_cell.angle_gamma   90.00
#
_symmetry.space_group_name_H-M   'P 1'
#
loop_
_entity.id
_entity.type
_entity.pdbx_description
1 polymer ?
#
loop_
_entity_poly.entity_id
_entity_poly.type
_entity_poly.pdbx_seq_one_letter_code
_entity_poly.pdbx_strand_id
1 'polypeptide(L)'
;MTSIIEKPEPNFNSLHDFYLNAAHKIHNPDRAVMFYKEKGKWEQLTYQDILDGVEQLGAYFMELGLQKGDRVALMMDNCPEYYVIDQTIQKLGLVNVSVYPTLTGEETAYIINDSSSKVLFVGNAFLFKKFKKVEGDCATVMKVVVMPKDLEQGEKFTDYTSVLVEGEAFKDKYASAVAERFASVVKSDLSTFIYTSGTTGMPKGVMLTHYNFMSNCYDAKDLCPAITSDDLYLSFLPLSHVFERLATMYLSTYIGAQVAFAENIDKVAQNIQEMRPTLMAAVPRLLERVHDKVYKSATEKGGISAKIFLWALKVGGEARVKRNEEKMVGPLLAMQVAIAEKLVYSKIKAKMGGRLKMFVSGAGALPVHVGEFFANLGMRVQEGYGLSETSPLVTVNEFHRQVYGTVGRVAPRQMVAIQDIETKKILAVQTYDTFEAKYASEEGEILVKGPNVMQGYWNRPEATAEVFDEEGWFHTGDIGKFDRGYLRITDRLKNMLKTSLGKNIYPTQIENVLLRSPKLEQVFIIGDKREFLTAIIHPSMDELKSAFGGRKDYFEVSDPFIQDEEIKKWMQDDVKKLSENLAKFERIKDFIVKREPFSVEAGDMTITLKIKRKVVMEKYADEIEGMYA
;
A
#
# COMPACT_ATOMS: atom_id res chain seq x y z
N MET A 1 -9.71 27.86 16.94
CA MET A 1 -8.87 27.13 15.95
C MET A 1 -8.39 25.84 16.59
N THR A 2 -8.69 24.71 16.00
CA THR A 2 -8.18 23.40 16.47
C THR A 2 -6.69 23.35 16.11
N SER A 3 -5.82 23.16 17.09
CA SER A 3 -4.37 23.04 16.87
C SER A 3 -3.93 21.59 17.16
N ILE A 4 -2.88 21.15 16.49
CA ILE A 4 -2.20 19.90 16.84
C ILE A 4 -1.54 20.10 18.20
N ILE A 5 -1.78 19.18 19.14
CA ILE A 5 -1.06 19.17 20.41
C ILE A 5 0.34 18.60 20.15
N GLU A 6 1.36 19.39 20.47
CA GLU A 6 2.75 18.92 20.39
C GLU A 6 2.95 17.72 21.32
N LYS A 7 3.38 16.60 20.75
CA LYS A 7 3.74 15.40 21.52
C LYS A 7 5.26 15.30 21.64
N PRO A 8 5.76 14.82 22.79
CA PRO A 8 7.19 14.58 22.94
C PRO A 8 7.71 13.66 21.83
N GLU A 9 8.82 14.05 21.23
CA GLU A 9 9.48 13.27 20.17
C GLU A 9 10.91 12.90 20.59
N PRO A 10 11.39 11.72 20.15
CA PRO A 10 12.79 11.38 20.28
C PRO A 10 13.67 12.38 19.51
N ASN A 11 14.84 12.67 20.04
CA ASN A 11 15.79 13.58 19.40
C ASN A 11 16.59 12.86 18.31
N PHE A 12 15.95 12.67 17.16
CA PHE A 12 16.56 12.11 15.94
C PHE A 12 16.59 13.17 14.84
N ASN A 13 17.63 13.17 14.01
CA ASN A 13 17.80 14.07 12.88
C ASN A 13 17.55 13.40 11.52
N SER A 14 17.69 12.08 11.47
CA SER A 14 17.55 11.32 10.22
C SER A 14 16.91 9.95 10.44
N LEU A 15 16.48 9.30 9.37
CA LEU A 15 16.01 7.91 9.40
C LEU A 15 17.14 6.92 9.75
N HIS A 16 18.41 7.31 9.50
CA HIS A 16 19.55 6.49 9.92
C HIS A 16 19.74 6.48 11.45
N ASP A 17 19.33 7.54 12.16
CA ASP A 17 19.35 7.55 13.62
C ASP A 17 18.43 6.47 14.22
N PHE A 18 17.33 6.11 13.56
CA PHE A 18 16.48 4.99 13.95
C PHE A 18 17.29 3.69 13.97
N TYR A 19 18.08 3.49 12.92
CA TYR A 19 18.90 2.31 12.79
C TYR A 19 19.99 2.23 13.88
N LEU A 20 20.71 3.32 14.11
CA LEU A 20 21.72 3.40 15.17
C LEU A 20 21.10 3.19 16.56
N ASN A 21 19.93 3.76 16.79
CA ASN A 21 19.20 3.55 18.04
C ASN A 21 18.80 2.07 18.22
N ALA A 22 18.31 1.41 17.17
CA ALA A 22 17.96 -0.01 17.21
C ALA A 22 19.19 -0.88 17.48
N ALA A 23 20.29 -0.64 16.76
CA ALA A 23 21.50 -1.42 16.83
C ALA A 23 22.24 -1.29 18.18
N HIS A 24 22.24 -0.11 18.80
CA HIS A 24 23.11 0.17 19.95
C HIS A 24 22.36 0.44 21.28
N LYS A 25 21.06 0.83 21.23
CA LYS A 25 20.30 1.16 22.44
C LYS A 25 19.17 0.18 22.72
N ILE A 26 18.47 -0.32 21.68
CA ILE A 26 17.40 -1.31 21.85
C ILE A 26 17.98 -2.72 21.93
N HIS A 27 18.98 -3.01 21.08
CA HIS A 27 19.64 -4.31 20.98
C HIS A 27 21.15 -4.18 21.10
N ASN A 28 21.86 -5.17 20.59
CA ASN A 28 23.29 -5.14 20.34
C ASN A 28 23.58 -5.37 18.84
N PRO A 29 24.73 -4.96 18.32
CA PRO A 29 25.08 -5.09 16.91
C PRO A 29 25.07 -6.52 16.35
N ASP A 30 25.29 -7.53 17.18
CA ASP A 30 25.37 -8.95 16.76
C ASP A 30 23.99 -9.60 16.61
N ARG A 31 22.91 -8.90 16.97
CA ARG A 31 21.55 -9.43 16.80
C ARG A 31 21.20 -9.53 15.31
N ALA A 32 20.72 -10.71 14.89
CA ALA A 32 20.10 -10.88 13.58
C ALA A 32 18.87 -9.98 13.43
N VAL A 33 18.81 -9.19 12.38
CA VAL A 33 17.73 -8.24 12.12
C VAL A 33 17.03 -8.48 10.80
N MET A 34 17.72 -9.02 9.79
CA MET A 34 17.15 -9.33 8.48
C MET A 34 17.31 -10.79 8.13
N PHE A 35 16.31 -11.32 7.46
CA PHE A 35 16.30 -12.69 6.96
C PHE A 35 15.92 -12.69 5.48
N TYR A 36 16.66 -13.44 4.69
CA TYR A 36 16.43 -13.58 3.25
C TYR A 36 16.75 -15.00 2.82
N LYS A 37 16.32 -15.39 1.63
CA LYS A 37 16.53 -16.75 1.16
C LYS A 37 17.55 -16.79 0.03
N GLU A 38 18.63 -17.52 0.25
CA GLU A 38 19.65 -17.79 -0.76
C GLU A 38 19.75 -19.30 -1.01
N LYS A 39 19.69 -19.71 -2.28
CA LYS A 39 19.76 -21.14 -2.70
C LYS A 39 18.81 -22.04 -1.90
N GLY A 40 17.62 -21.53 -1.56
CA GLY A 40 16.57 -22.26 -0.84
C GLY A 40 16.75 -22.35 0.68
N LYS A 41 17.75 -21.69 1.25
CA LYS A 41 17.99 -21.61 2.69
C LYS A 41 17.79 -20.18 3.19
N TRP A 42 17.25 -20.07 4.40
CA TRP A 42 17.17 -18.77 5.08
C TRP A 42 18.54 -18.41 5.65
N GLU A 43 19.06 -17.27 5.21
CA GLU A 43 20.25 -16.61 5.71
C GLU A 43 19.84 -15.40 6.53
N GLN A 44 20.76 -14.86 7.32
CA GLN A 44 20.50 -13.71 8.17
C GLN A 44 21.62 -12.68 8.11
N LEU A 45 21.26 -11.42 8.32
CA LEU A 45 22.21 -10.33 8.57
C LEU A 45 21.96 -9.76 9.97
N THR A 46 23.06 -9.45 10.65
CA THR A 46 23.06 -8.74 11.93
C THR A 46 22.99 -7.23 11.69
N TYR A 47 22.76 -6.47 12.77
CA TYR A 47 22.91 -5.01 12.69
C TYR A 47 24.33 -4.62 12.26
N GLN A 48 25.36 -5.33 12.72
CA GLN A 48 26.75 -5.04 12.37
C GLN A 48 27.03 -5.26 10.89
N ASP A 49 26.55 -6.37 10.30
CA ASP A 49 26.70 -6.62 8.86
C ASP A 49 26.15 -5.47 8.00
N ILE A 50 25.01 -4.92 8.42
CA ILE A 50 24.40 -3.79 7.73
C ILE A 50 25.20 -2.50 7.96
N LEU A 51 25.68 -2.24 9.18
CA LEU A 51 26.53 -1.08 9.48
C LEU A 51 27.82 -1.12 8.65
N ASP A 52 28.46 -2.28 8.55
CA ASP A 52 29.68 -2.45 7.74
C ASP A 52 29.41 -2.15 6.27
N GLY A 53 28.29 -2.67 5.72
CA GLY A 53 27.88 -2.35 4.35
C GLY A 53 27.57 -0.86 4.13
N VAL A 54 26.95 -0.20 5.12
CA VAL A 54 26.68 1.24 5.10
C VAL A 54 27.96 2.07 5.10
N GLU A 55 28.98 1.67 5.91
CA GLU A 55 30.27 2.36 5.95
C GLU A 55 31.03 2.18 4.63
N GLN A 56 31.08 0.95 4.10
CA GLN A 56 31.73 0.63 2.84
C GLN A 56 31.11 1.42 1.68
N LEU A 57 29.78 1.31 1.54
CA LEU A 57 29.07 2.02 0.47
C LEU A 57 29.14 3.55 0.65
N GLY A 58 29.14 4.04 1.89
CA GLY A 58 29.29 5.44 2.22
C GLY A 58 30.65 5.99 1.74
N ALA A 59 31.75 5.27 2.02
CA ALA A 59 33.08 5.63 1.56
C ALA A 59 33.19 5.62 0.02
N TYR A 60 32.56 4.63 -0.63
CA TYR A 60 32.47 4.58 -2.08
C TYR A 60 31.72 5.78 -2.69
N PHE A 61 30.60 6.18 -2.09
CA PHE A 61 29.86 7.36 -2.54
C PHE A 61 30.65 8.66 -2.35
N MET A 62 31.45 8.75 -1.30
CA MET A 62 32.36 9.89 -1.12
C MET A 62 33.47 9.92 -2.18
N GLU A 63 34.04 8.75 -2.57
CA GLU A 63 35.01 8.65 -3.66
C GLU A 63 34.41 9.03 -5.01
N LEU A 64 33.14 8.64 -5.28
CA LEU A 64 32.41 9.10 -6.46
C LEU A 64 32.11 10.61 -6.47
N GLY A 65 32.38 11.33 -5.37
CA GLY A 65 32.12 12.75 -5.24
C GLY A 65 30.66 13.15 -5.06
N LEU A 66 29.79 12.24 -4.60
CA LEU A 66 28.40 12.57 -4.33
C LEU A 66 28.29 13.60 -3.22
N GLN A 67 27.41 14.58 -3.42
CA GLN A 67 27.14 15.66 -2.47
C GLN A 67 25.79 15.46 -1.80
N LYS A 68 25.61 16.06 -0.60
CA LYS A 68 24.32 16.13 0.09
C LYS A 68 23.23 16.64 -0.87
N GLY A 69 22.09 15.95 -0.90
CA GLY A 69 21.00 16.24 -1.83
C GLY A 69 21.12 15.59 -3.21
N ASP A 70 22.23 14.93 -3.54
CA ASP A 70 22.33 14.16 -4.79
C ASP A 70 21.37 12.95 -4.77
N ARG A 71 20.85 12.58 -5.95
CA ARG A 71 19.85 11.54 -6.09
C ARG A 71 20.49 10.23 -6.52
N VAL A 72 20.05 9.17 -5.84
CA VAL A 72 20.44 7.79 -6.12
C VAL A 72 19.17 7.01 -6.45
N ALA A 73 19.07 6.49 -7.68
CA ALA A 73 17.92 5.73 -8.15
C ALA A 73 18.06 4.24 -7.81
N LEU A 74 16.96 3.64 -7.31
CA LEU A 74 16.89 2.23 -6.99
C LEU A 74 15.79 1.56 -7.83
N MET A 75 16.18 0.73 -8.79
CA MET A 75 15.31 -0.10 -9.62
C MET A 75 15.55 -1.57 -9.25
N MET A 76 14.96 -2.03 -8.14
CA MET A 76 15.23 -3.35 -7.58
C MET A 76 14.06 -3.87 -6.73
N ASP A 77 13.98 -5.19 -6.60
CA ASP A 77 13.05 -5.88 -5.74
C ASP A 77 13.50 -5.80 -4.27
N ASN A 78 12.63 -6.23 -3.34
CA ASN A 78 12.93 -6.24 -1.92
C ASN A 78 14.06 -7.23 -1.62
N CYS A 79 15.13 -6.72 -1.00
CA CYS A 79 16.28 -7.50 -0.57
C CYS A 79 17.04 -6.74 0.52
N PRO A 80 17.94 -7.39 1.27
CA PRO A 80 18.76 -6.73 2.28
C PRO A 80 19.63 -5.60 1.71
N GLU A 81 20.13 -5.74 0.51
CA GLU A 81 20.95 -4.73 -0.17
C GLU A 81 20.19 -3.42 -0.39
N TYR A 82 18.87 -3.51 -0.72
CA TYR A 82 18.02 -2.31 -0.80
C TYR A 82 18.07 -1.51 0.50
N TYR A 83 18.06 -2.23 1.63
CA TYR A 83 18.10 -1.61 2.95
C TYR A 83 19.45 -0.97 3.25
N VAL A 84 20.58 -1.65 2.95
CA VAL A 84 21.93 -1.09 3.12
C VAL A 84 22.10 0.17 2.28
N ILE A 85 21.66 0.13 1.02
CA ILE A 85 21.75 1.27 0.10
C ILE A 85 20.91 2.44 0.63
N ASP A 86 19.67 2.18 1.04
CA ASP A 86 18.80 3.25 1.59
C ASP A 86 19.40 3.83 2.87
N GLN A 87 19.87 3.00 3.82
CA GLN A 87 20.50 3.49 5.05
C GLN A 87 21.75 4.35 4.76
N THR A 88 22.54 3.99 3.74
CA THR A 88 23.68 4.81 3.29
C THR A 88 23.22 6.16 2.73
N ILE A 89 22.17 6.15 1.91
CA ILE A 89 21.55 7.37 1.37
C ILE A 89 21.08 8.28 2.52
N GLN A 90 20.37 7.72 3.51
CA GLN A 90 19.87 8.47 4.66
C GLN A 90 21.00 9.01 5.54
N LYS A 91 22.08 8.25 5.72
CA LYS A 91 23.28 8.65 6.49
C LYS A 91 24.00 9.83 5.85
N LEU A 92 24.12 9.84 4.53
CA LEU A 92 24.88 10.86 3.80
C LEU A 92 24.03 12.07 3.37
N GLY A 93 22.74 12.10 3.72
CA GLY A 93 21.80 13.15 3.28
C GLY A 93 21.63 13.18 1.77
N LEU A 94 21.75 12.03 1.10
CA LEU A 94 21.38 11.83 -0.28
C LEU A 94 19.87 11.61 -0.41
N VAL A 95 19.35 11.60 -1.63
CA VAL A 95 17.92 11.40 -1.89
C VAL A 95 17.69 10.09 -2.63
N ASN A 96 16.92 9.18 -2.04
CA ASN A 96 16.50 7.95 -2.67
C ASN A 96 15.44 8.24 -3.75
N VAL A 97 15.67 7.78 -4.98
CA VAL A 97 14.69 7.84 -6.07
C VAL A 97 14.17 6.44 -6.34
N SER A 98 12.94 6.18 -5.93
CA SER A 98 12.33 4.86 -6.09
C SER A 98 11.82 4.66 -7.51
N VAL A 99 12.36 3.68 -8.21
CA VAL A 99 11.92 3.27 -9.55
C VAL A 99 11.28 1.90 -9.47
N TYR A 100 9.99 1.82 -9.81
CA TYR A 100 9.29 0.53 -9.78
C TYR A 100 9.86 -0.44 -10.83
N PRO A 101 10.18 -1.69 -10.46
CA PRO A 101 10.68 -2.70 -11.39
C PRO A 101 9.74 -2.98 -12.59
N THR A 102 8.46 -2.70 -12.42
CA THR A 102 7.41 -2.95 -13.42
C THR A 102 7.25 -1.85 -14.47
N LEU A 103 7.84 -0.67 -14.27
CA LEU A 103 7.81 0.44 -15.23
C LEU A 103 8.45 0.06 -16.57
N THR A 104 8.02 0.71 -17.64
CA THR A 104 8.67 0.60 -18.95
C THR A 104 10.09 1.21 -18.94
N GLY A 105 10.88 0.96 -20.00
CA GLY A 105 12.17 1.62 -20.15
C GLY A 105 12.04 3.14 -20.26
N GLU A 106 11.08 3.62 -21.03
CA GLU A 106 10.82 5.06 -21.23
C GLU A 106 10.41 5.76 -19.93
N GLU A 107 9.50 5.16 -19.16
CA GLU A 107 9.12 5.69 -17.84
C GLU A 107 10.32 5.68 -16.86
N THR A 108 11.16 4.65 -16.93
CA THR A 108 12.40 4.57 -16.15
C THR A 108 13.36 5.71 -16.51
N ALA A 109 13.62 5.92 -17.81
CA ALA A 109 14.48 7.01 -18.29
C ALA A 109 13.90 8.39 -17.89
N TYR A 110 12.60 8.57 -18.01
CA TYR A 110 11.95 9.80 -17.57
C TYR A 110 12.21 10.08 -16.09
N ILE A 111 11.99 9.12 -15.18
CA ILE A 111 12.20 9.30 -13.74
C ILE A 111 13.66 9.63 -13.43
N ILE A 112 14.61 8.92 -14.05
CA ILE A 112 16.04 9.14 -13.87
C ILE A 112 16.43 10.56 -14.27
N ASN A 113 15.94 11.03 -15.41
CA ASN A 113 16.27 12.35 -15.94
C ASN A 113 15.58 13.47 -15.14
N ASP A 114 14.29 13.34 -14.87
CA ASP A 114 13.52 14.33 -14.11
C ASP A 114 14.10 14.52 -12.70
N SER A 115 14.48 13.42 -12.04
CA SER A 115 15.17 13.47 -10.73
C SER A 115 16.64 13.90 -10.84
N SER A 116 17.24 13.89 -12.02
CA SER A 116 18.68 14.04 -12.24
C SER A 116 19.51 13.08 -11.37
N SER A 117 19.14 11.80 -11.37
CA SER A 117 19.82 10.77 -10.58
C SER A 117 21.24 10.55 -11.09
N LYS A 118 22.23 10.53 -10.19
CA LYS A 118 23.66 10.35 -10.51
C LYS A 118 24.09 8.89 -10.49
N VAL A 119 23.51 8.09 -9.62
CA VAL A 119 23.79 6.65 -9.48
C VAL A 119 22.49 5.88 -9.65
N LEU A 120 22.55 4.74 -10.33
CA LEU A 120 21.44 3.81 -10.49
C LEU A 120 21.83 2.43 -9.97
N PHE A 121 21.06 1.89 -9.02
CA PHE A 121 21.14 0.50 -8.63
C PHE A 121 20.11 -0.34 -9.39
N VAL A 122 20.55 -1.51 -9.89
CA VAL A 122 19.71 -2.41 -10.71
C VAL A 122 19.71 -3.80 -10.11
N GLY A 123 18.53 -4.28 -9.69
CA GLY A 123 18.37 -5.47 -8.85
C GLY A 123 18.62 -6.83 -9.54
N ASN A 124 18.41 -6.92 -10.86
CA ASN A 124 18.56 -8.19 -11.57
C ASN A 124 18.86 -8.01 -13.07
N ALA A 125 19.23 -9.13 -13.73
CA ALA A 125 19.60 -9.13 -15.15
C ALA A 125 18.46 -8.69 -16.10
N PHE A 126 17.21 -8.98 -15.75
CA PHE A 126 16.06 -8.55 -16.56
C PHE A 126 15.91 -7.02 -16.53
N LEU A 127 16.01 -6.42 -15.35
CA LEU A 127 15.94 -4.97 -15.17
C LEU A 127 17.16 -4.29 -15.83
N PHE A 128 18.33 -4.91 -15.77
CA PHE A 128 19.51 -4.42 -16.45
C PHE A 128 19.33 -4.36 -17.97
N LYS A 129 18.82 -5.44 -18.58
CA LYS A 129 18.49 -5.46 -20.01
C LYS A 129 17.45 -4.40 -20.39
N LYS A 130 16.48 -4.14 -19.51
CA LYS A 130 15.49 -3.07 -19.69
C LYS A 130 16.18 -1.70 -19.70
N PHE A 131 17.03 -1.41 -18.72
CA PHE A 131 17.77 -0.16 -18.62
C PHE A 131 18.70 0.06 -19.82
N LYS A 132 19.41 -0.99 -20.26
CA LYS A 132 20.33 -0.91 -21.43
C LYS A 132 19.67 -0.40 -22.70
N LYS A 133 18.35 -0.61 -22.88
CA LYS A 133 17.63 -0.09 -24.05
C LYS A 133 17.44 1.43 -24.03
N VAL A 134 17.50 2.05 -22.85
CA VAL A 134 17.29 3.49 -22.64
C VAL A 134 18.50 4.17 -21.99
N GLU A 135 19.63 3.47 -21.89
CA GLU A 135 20.85 3.99 -21.27
C GLU A 135 21.32 5.30 -21.91
N GLY A 136 21.24 5.39 -23.24
CA GLY A 136 21.62 6.57 -24.00
C GLY A 136 20.80 7.82 -23.66
N ASP A 137 19.58 7.62 -23.17
CA ASP A 137 18.68 8.70 -22.78
C ASP A 137 18.91 9.16 -21.31
N CYS A 138 19.71 8.41 -20.52
CA CYS A 138 19.96 8.68 -19.10
C CYS A 138 21.31 9.38 -18.90
N ALA A 139 21.43 10.62 -19.39
CA ALA A 139 22.69 11.36 -19.40
C ALA A 139 23.24 11.74 -18.01
N THR A 140 22.39 11.83 -17.00
CA THR A 140 22.78 12.24 -15.64
C THR A 140 23.44 11.10 -14.85
N VAL A 141 23.24 9.84 -15.26
CA VAL A 141 23.77 8.66 -14.57
C VAL A 141 25.25 8.49 -14.87
N MET A 142 26.08 8.73 -13.87
CA MET A 142 27.51 8.56 -13.93
C MET A 142 27.97 7.13 -13.56
N LYS A 143 27.21 6.42 -12.74
CA LYS A 143 27.51 5.05 -12.31
C LYS A 143 26.26 4.19 -12.22
N VAL A 144 26.34 2.97 -12.74
CA VAL A 144 25.30 1.94 -12.61
C VAL A 144 25.87 0.77 -11.82
N VAL A 145 25.23 0.45 -10.69
CA VAL A 145 25.61 -0.67 -9.83
C VAL A 145 24.59 -1.79 -10.03
N VAL A 146 25.05 -2.96 -10.43
CA VAL A 146 24.22 -4.12 -10.69
C VAL A 146 24.37 -5.18 -9.59
N MET A 147 23.28 -5.80 -9.17
CA MET A 147 23.34 -6.83 -8.12
C MET A 147 24.03 -8.12 -8.60
N PRO A 148 23.72 -8.67 -9.80
CA PRO A 148 24.43 -9.85 -10.32
C PRO A 148 25.90 -9.55 -10.70
N LYS A 149 26.81 -10.47 -10.32
CA LYS A 149 28.25 -10.35 -10.58
C LYS A 149 28.66 -10.56 -12.03
N ASP A 150 27.89 -11.32 -12.81
CA ASP A 150 28.25 -11.77 -14.16
C ASP A 150 27.72 -10.85 -15.27
N LEU A 151 27.35 -9.62 -14.94
CA LEU A 151 26.93 -8.61 -15.91
C LEU A 151 28.11 -7.75 -16.36
N GLU A 152 27.86 -6.94 -17.39
CA GLU A 152 28.83 -6.02 -17.99
C GLU A 152 29.57 -5.19 -16.93
N GLN A 153 30.91 -5.16 -17.03
CA GLN A 153 31.80 -4.38 -16.18
C GLN A 153 32.47 -3.28 -17.02
N GLY A 154 32.75 -2.13 -16.42
CA GLY A 154 33.40 -1.02 -17.11
C GLY A 154 33.35 0.27 -16.29
N GLU A 155 33.81 1.35 -16.88
CA GLU A 155 33.87 2.66 -16.19
C GLU A 155 32.51 3.08 -15.63
N LYS A 156 31.45 2.91 -16.40
CA LYS A 156 30.04 3.22 -15.99
C LYS A 156 29.38 2.11 -15.22
N PHE A 157 29.75 0.86 -15.38
CA PHE A 157 29.08 -0.32 -14.81
C PHE A 157 29.99 -1.05 -13.81
N THR A 158 29.42 -1.45 -12.67
CA THR A 158 30.12 -2.26 -11.67
C THR A 158 29.12 -3.14 -10.92
N ASP A 159 29.57 -4.24 -10.35
CA ASP A 159 28.70 -5.04 -9.48
C ASP A 159 28.75 -4.55 -8.01
N TYR A 160 27.68 -4.86 -7.27
CA TYR A 160 27.53 -4.41 -5.89
C TYR A 160 28.64 -4.93 -4.96
N THR A 161 29.12 -6.16 -5.18
CA THR A 161 30.20 -6.73 -4.35
C THR A 161 31.51 -5.98 -4.57
N SER A 162 31.83 -5.64 -5.81
CA SER A 162 33.00 -4.82 -6.16
C SER A 162 32.93 -3.43 -5.51
N VAL A 163 31.74 -2.82 -5.51
CA VAL A 163 31.50 -1.53 -4.81
C VAL A 163 31.83 -1.62 -3.33
N LEU A 164 31.40 -2.70 -2.64
CA LEU A 164 31.71 -2.86 -1.22
C LEU A 164 33.21 -3.09 -0.96
N VAL A 165 33.88 -3.87 -1.83
CA VAL A 165 35.33 -4.10 -1.72
C VAL A 165 36.13 -2.80 -1.93
N GLU A 166 35.77 -2.03 -2.95
CA GLU A 166 36.38 -0.71 -3.19
C GLU A 166 36.09 0.25 -2.03
N GLY A 167 34.85 0.25 -1.54
CA GLY A 167 34.44 1.06 -0.38
C GLY A 167 35.20 0.74 0.88
N GLU A 168 35.51 -0.56 1.14
CA GLU A 168 36.35 -0.95 2.26
C GLU A 168 37.78 -0.35 2.14
N ALA A 169 38.34 -0.35 0.93
CA ALA A 169 39.64 0.27 0.70
C ALA A 169 39.66 1.80 0.89
N PHE A 170 38.52 2.45 0.73
CA PHE A 170 38.37 3.91 0.91
C PHE A 170 37.91 4.31 2.33
N LYS A 171 37.56 3.37 3.20
CA LYS A 171 36.93 3.62 4.51
C LYS A 171 37.74 4.58 5.37
N ASP A 172 39.03 4.29 5.55
CA ASP A 172 39.91 5.13 6.37
C ASP A 172 40.10 6.53 5.77
N LYS A 173 40.20 6.63 4.42
CA LYS A 173 40.33 7.89 3.71
C LYS A 173 39.15 8.83 3.95
N TYR A 174 37.93 8.28 4.02
CA TYR A 174 36.71 9.08 4.08
C TYR A 174 36.00 9.04 5.44
N ALA A 175 36.54 8.36 6.47
CA ALA A 175 35.88 8.22 7.79
C ALA A 175 35.44 9.57 8.39
N SER A 176 36.34 10.58 8.42
CA SER A 176 36.01 11.92 8.91
C SER A 176 34.94 12.61 8.07
N ALA A 177 35.06 12.55 6.74
CA ALA A 177 34.14 13.20 5.83
C ALA A 177 32.73 12.56 5.87
N VAL A 178 32.63 11.24 6.04
CA VAL A 178 31.36 10.53 6.24
C VAL A 178 30.73 10.95 7.57
N ALA A 179 31.52 11.03 8.65
CA ALA A 179 31.03 11.45 9.97
C ALA A 179 30.53 12.91 9.96
N GLU A 180 31.29 13.82 9.33
CA GLU A 180 30.92 15.24 9.16
C GLU A 180 29.63 15.38 8.31
N ARG A 181 29.53 14.59 7.24
CA ARG A 181 28.35 14.57 6.37
C ARG A 181 27.13 14.11 7.17
N PHE A 182 27.23 13.02 7.92
CA PHE A 182 26.15 12.52 8.77
C PHE A 182 25.72 13.57 9.81
N ALA A 183 26.67 14.19 10.50
CA ALA A 183 26.40 15.24 11.47
C ALA A 183 25.68 16.48 10.87
N SER A 184 25.81 16.68 9.56
CA SER A 184 25.15 17.78 8.83
C SER A 184 23.71 17.46 8.40
N VAL A 185 23.27 16.21 8.52
CA VAL A 185 21.91 15.80 8.12
C VAL A 185 20.92 16.26 9.16
N VAL A 186 19.83 16.89 8.71
CA VAL A 186 18.75 17.38 9.57
C VAL A 186 17.40 16.84 9.11
N LYS A 187 16.44 16.76 10.02
CA LYS A 187 15.14 16.16 9.77
C LYS A 187 14.33 16.80 8.63
N SER A 188 14.63 18.04 8.25
CA SER A 188 14.02 18.74 7.12
C SER A 188 14.68 18.46 5.77
N ASP A 189 15.82 17.76 5.73
CA ASP A 189 16.45 17.37 4.48
C ASP A 189 15.57 16.36 3.73
N LEU A 190 15.65 16.38 2.39
CA LEU A 190 14.96 15.41 1.55
C LEU A 190 15.55 14.02 1.74
N SER A 191 14.68 13.05 1.96
CA SER A 191 15.01 11.64 2.12
C SER A 191 14.76 10.85 0.83
N THR A 192 13.64 11.16 0.14
CA THR A 192 13.26 10.39 -1.05
C THR A 192 12.36 11.17 -1.99
N PHE A 193 12.40 10.80 -3.28
CA PHE A 193 11.36 11.09 -4.26
C PHE A 193 10.59 9.80 -4.57
N ILE A 194 9.28 9.87 -4.46
CA ILE A 194 8.39 8.77 -4.86
C ILE A 194 7.56 9.26 -6.03
N TYR A 195 7.76 8.63 -7.19
CA TYR A 195 7.04 8.99 -8.40
C TYR A 195 5.65 8.36 -8.43
N THR A 196 4.64 9.21 -8.51
CA THR A 196 3.23 8.79 -8.59
C THR A 196 2.68 9.04 -9.98
N SER A 197 1.97 8.06 -10.53
CA SER A 197 1.25 8.24 -11.81
C SER A 197 0.09 9.21 -11.59
N GLY A 198 0.25 10.43 -12.04
CA GLY A 198 -0.86 11.37 -12.17
C GLY A 198 -1.90 10.83 -13.16
N THR A 199 -3.17 11.19 -12.98
CA THR A 199 -4.26 10.75 -13.87
C THR A 199 -4.20 11.37 -15.27
N THR A 200 -3.31 12.34 -15.50
CA THR A 200 -3.33 13.21 -16.70
C THR A 200 -1.97 13.38 -17.38
N GLY A 201 -0.93 12.63 -17.01
CA GLY A 201 0.38 12.85 -17.61
C GLY A 201 1.52 12.01 -17.02
N MET A 202 2.74 12.45 -17.25
CA MET A 202 3.95 11.82 -16.75
C MET A 202 3.99 11.81 -15.21
N PRO A 203 4.62 10.79 -14.58
CA PRO A 203 4.70 10.69 -13.13
C PRO A 203 5.33 11.93 -12.47
N LYS A 204 4.80 12.33 -11.31
CA LYS A 204 5.32 13.45 -10.52
C LYS A 204 6.13 12.92 -9.33
N GLY A 205 7.31 13.48 -9.09
CA GLY A 205 8.17 13.13 -7.96
C GLY A 205 7.71 13.81 -6.67
N VAL A 206 7.10 13.06 -5.76
CA VAL A 206 6.70 13.53 -4.43
C VAL A 206 7.93 13.69 -3.56
N MET A 207 8.19 14.90 -3.07
CA MET A 207 9.34 15.23 -2.23
C MET A 207 9.06 14.97 -0.76
N LEU A 208 9.69 13.95 -0.17
CA LEU A 208 9.54 13.61 1.23
C LEU A 208 10.84 13.79 2.01
N THR A 209 10.73 14.40 3.19
CA THR A 209 11.85 14.63 4.12
C THR A 209 12.01 13.44 5.08
N HIS A 210 13.12 13.43 5.83
CA HIS A 210 13.26 12.51 6.96
C HIS A 210 12.10 12.67 7.94
N TYR A 211 11.71 13.91 8.28
CA TYR A 211 10.68 14.18 9.27
C TYR A 211 9.29 13.71 8.85
N ASN A 212 8.98 13.74 7.54
CA ASN A 212 7.71 13.21 7.07
C ASN A 212 7.53 11.72 7.47
N PHE A 213 8.55 10.88 7.24
CA PHE A 213 8.51 9.47 7.67
C PHE A 213 8.66 9.29 9.17
N MET A 214 9.53 10.05 9.81
CA MET A 214 9.75 9.95 11.26
C MET A 214 8.47 10.21 12.03
N SER A 215 7.74 11.29 11.71
CA SER A 215 6.46 11.61 12.33
C SER A 215 5.42 10.50 12.16
N ASN A 216 5.38 9.88 10.98
CA ASN A 216 4.50 8.74 10.72
C ASN A 216 4.90 7.48 11.51
N CYS A 217 6.19 7.23 11.72
CA CYS A 217 6.66 6.14 12.58
C CYS A 217 6.24 6.37 14.04
N TYR A 218 6.33 7.60 14.53
CA TYR A 218 5.87 7.97 15.87
C TYR A 218 4.35 7.77 16.01
N ASP A 219 3.59 8.26 15.03
CA ASP A 219 2.13 8.10 14.99
C ASP A 219 1.70 6.64 14.94
N ALA A 220 2.33 5.84 14.08
CA ALA A 220 2.05 4.41 13.97
C ALA A 220 2.34 3.64 15.27
N LYS A 221 3.43 3.99 15.97
CA LYS A 221 3.77 3.39 17.26
C LYS A 221 2.80 3.82 18.36
N ASP A 222 2.39 5.10 18.40
CA ASP A 222 1.40 5.62 19.37
C ASP A 222 0.04 4.94 19.19
N LEU A 223 -0.40 4.73 17.94
CA LEU A 223 -1.68 4.08 17.60
C LEU A 223 -1.65 2.57 17.76
N CYS A 224 -0.47 1.95 17.70
CA CYS A 224 -0.29 0.51 17.84
C CYS A 224 0.82 0.16 18.86
N PRO A 225 0.60 0.38 20.16
CA PRO A 225 1.58 0.10 21.20
C PRO A 225 1.97 -1.39 21.30
N ALA A 226 1.13 -2.29 20.77
CA ALA A 226 1.37 -3.73 20.73
C ALA A 226 2.50 -4.17 19.79
N ILE A 227 2.98 -3.29 18.90
CA ILE A 227 4.16 -3.54 18.07
C ILE A 227 5.40 -3.32 18.93
N THR A 228 6.30 -4.32 18.97
CA THR A 228 7.50 -4.32 19.82
C THR A 228 8.73 -4.75 19.02
N SER A 229 9.89 -4.61 19.62
CA SER A 229 11.17 -5.06 19.06
C SER A 229 11.31 -6.59 18.92
N ASP A 230 10.39 -7.36 19.50
CA ASP A 230 10.34 -8.82 19.36
C ASP A 230 9.51 -9.27 18.14
N ASP A 231 8.96 -8.32 17.40
CA ASP A 231 8.17 -8.62 16.22
C ASP A 231 9.04 -8.96 15.02
N LEU A 232 8.47 -9.79 14.15
CA LEU A 232 9.03 -10.16 12.86
C LEU A 232 8.04 -9.77 11.76
N TYR A 233 8.49 -8.90 10.88
CA TYR A 233 7.76 -8.53 9.65
C TYR A 233 8.11 -9.49 8.51
N LEU A 234 7.14 -9.77 7.63
CA LEU A 234 7.42 -10.36 6.32
C LEU A 234 7.18 -9.30 5.23
N SER A 235 8.27 -8.88 4.59
CA SER A 235 8.27 -7.89 3.50
C SER A 235 8.03 -8.59 2.17
N PHE A 236 7.01 -8.16 1.42
CA PHE A 236 6.69 -8.69 0.09
C PHE A 236 6.05 -7.66 -0.85
N LEU A 237 5.47 -6.57 -0.33
CA LEU A 237 5.06 -5.45 -1.16
C LEU A 237 6.29 -4.65 -1.61
N PRO A 238 6.29 -4.00 -2.78
CA PRO A 238 7.48 -3.29 -3.25
C PRO A 238 7.94 -2.18 -2.29
N LEU A 239 9.22 -2.20 -1.88
CA LEU A 239 9.85 -1.13 -1.09
C LEU A 239 9.95 0.20 -1.87
N SER A 240 9.79 0.18 -3.18
CA SER A 240 9.60 1.38 -4.00
C SER A 240 8.28 2.10 -3.69
N HIS A 241 7.30 1.42 -3.08
CA HIS A 241 6.03 2.01 -2.65
C HIS A 241 6.13 2.56 -1.23
N VAL A 242 5.62 3.78 -1.02
CA VAL A 242 5.65 4.48 0.28
C VAL A 242 5.07 3.66 1.43
N PHE A 243 4.02 2.87 1.17
CA PHE A 243 3.34 2.07 2.19
C PHE A 243 4.25 0.98 2.77
N GLU A 244 4.88 0.15 1.92
CA GLU A 244 5.80 -0.88 2.40
C GLU A 244 7.04 -0.26 3.05
N ARG A 245 7.54 0.83 2.49
CA ARG A 245 8.69 1.56 3.04
C ARG A 245 8.41 2.07 4.45
N LEU A 246 7.25 2.69 4.68
CA LEU A 246 6.87 3.10 6.04
C LEU A 246 6.61 1.88 6.92
N ALA A 247 5.64 1.02 6.53
CA ALA A 247 5.05 0.02 7.42
C ALA A 247 6.02 -1.10 7.78
N THR A 248 6.90 -1.49 6.84
CA THR A 248 7.83 -2.60 7.03
C THR A 248 9.25 -2.14 7.26
N MET A 249 9.75 -1.15 6.49
CA MET A 249 11.16 -0.75 6.57
C MET A 249 11.42 0.24 7.70
N TYR A 250 10.83 1.44 7.67
CA TYR A 250 11.18 2.48 8.64
C TYR A 250 10.55 2.25 10.02
N LEU A 251 9.31 1.73 10.08
CA LEU A 251 8.67 1.44 11.36
C LEU A 251 9.37 0.29 12.09
N SER A 252 9.74 -0.80 11.37
CA SER A 252 10.50 -1.90 11.99
C SER A 252 11.85 -1.42 12.52
N THR A 253 12.53 -0.55 11.76
CA THR A 253 13.79 0.06 12.17
C THR A 253 13.62 0.93 13.41
N TYR A 254 12.60 1.78 13.44
CA TYR A 254 12.32 2.65 14.58
C TYR A 254 12.11 1.88 15.89
N ILE A 255 11.37 0.77 15.81
CA ILE A 255 11.07 -0.05 17.00
C ILE A 255 12.12 -1.14 17.28
N GLY A 256 13.08 -1.38 16.39
CA GLY A 256 14.08 -2.44 16.50
C GLY A 256 13.55 -3.84 16.19
N ALA A 257 12.47 -3.97 15.39
CA ALA A 257 11.91 -5.26 14.99
C ALA A 257 12.67 -5.89 13.81
N GLN A 258 12.49 -7.20 13.63
CA GLN A 258 13.11 -7.98 12.59
C GLN A 258 12.30 -7.95 11.29
N VAL A 259 12.98 -8.14 10.15
CA VAL A 259 12.35 -8.19 8.82
C VAL A 259 12.83 -9.44 8.08
N ALA A 260 11.89 -10.23 7.55
CA ALA A 260 12.16 -11.30 6.59
C ALA A 260 11.68 -10.85 5.20
N PHE A 261 12.50 -11.05 4.18
CA PHE A 261 12.15 -10.76 2.78
C PHE A 261 11.58 -12.02 2.13
N ALA A 262 10.36 -11.92 1.60
CA ALA A 262 9.78 -13.01 0.82
C ALA A 262 10.53 -13.17 -0.52
N GLU A 263 10.67 -14.42 -0.99
CA GLU A 263 11.36 -14.71 -2.26
C GLU A 263 10.67 -14.04 -3.46
N ASN A 264 9.35 -14.08 -3.49
CA ASN A 264 8.47 -13.42 -4.46
C ASN A 264 7.01 -13.57 -4.01
N ILE A 265 6.08 -12.98 -4.74
CA ILE A 265 4.64 -12.97 -4.40
C ILE A 265 4.03 -14.39 -4.35
N ASP A 266 4.47 -15.31 -5.21
CA ASP A 266 3.93 -16.68 -5.27
C ASP A 266 4.39 -17.55 -4.09
N LYS A 267 5.53 -17.19 -3.49
CA LYS A 267 6.13 -17.89 -2.36
C LYS A 267 5.70 -17.34 -1.00
N VAL A 268 4.98 -16.21 -0.95
CA VAL A 268 4.56 -15.58 0.31
C VAL A 268 3.88 -16.57 1.26
N ALA A 269 2.96 -17.41 0.77
CA ALA A 269 2.26 -18.38 1.59
C ALA A 269 3.20 -19.44 2.22
N GLN A 270 4.24 -19.84 1.48
CA GLN A 270 5.28 -20.75 1.97
C GLN A 270 6.19 -20.04 2.98
N ASN A 271 6.64 -18.82 2.66
CA ASN A 271 7.53 -18.04 3.52
C ASN A 271 6.86 -17.64 4.84
N ILE A 272 5.54 -17.39 4.86
CA ILE A 272 4.75 -17.20 6.09
C ILE A 272 4.89 -18.42 7.02
N GLN A 273 4.80 -19.64 6.48
CA GLN A 273 4.89 -20.86 7.31
C GLN A 273 6.32 -21.11 7.82
N GLU A 274 7.32 -20.78 7.01
CA GLU A 274 8.74 -20.97 7.35
C GLU A 274 9.18 -19.94 8.40
N MET A 275 8.92 -18.65 8.17
CA MET A 275 9.39 -17.56 9.03
C MET A 275 8.45 -17.23 10.19
N ARG A 276 7.15 -17.58 10.05
CA ARG A 276 6.14 -17.36 11.09
C ARG A 276 6.09 -15.90 11.56
N PRO A 277 5.84 -14.94 10.66
CA PRO A 277 5.85 -13.52 10.99
C PRO A 277 4.76 -13.18 12.01
N THR A 278 4.96 -12.06 12.72
CA THR A 278 3.97 -11.50 13.65
C THR A 278 3.18 -10.35 13.03
N LEU A 279 3.74 -9.71 12.00
CA LEU A 279 3.19 -8.53 11.33
C LEU A 279 3.40 -8.63 9.82
N MET A 280 2.42 -8.15 9.07
CA MET A 280 2.51 -8.05 7.60
C MET A 280 1.75 -6.82 7.11
N ALA A 281 2.39 -6.02 6.26
CA ALA A 281 1.66 -5.08 5.41
C ALA A 281 0.96 -5.89 4.29
N ALA A 282 -0.27 -5.54 3.96
CA ALA A 282 -1.04 -6.25 2.95
C ALA A 282 -1.94 -5.29 2.17
N VAL A 283 -2.18 -5.60 0.90
CA VAL A 283 -3.21 -4.92 0.12
C VAL A 283 -4.54 -5.69 0.24
N PRO A 284 -5.71 -5.03 0.13
CA PRO A 284 -7.02 -5.67 0.26
C PRO A 284 -7.18 -6.92 -0.58
N ARG A 285 -6.72 -6.89 -1.84
CA ARG A 285 -6.81 -8.02 -2.78
C ARG A 285 -6.14 -9.30 -2.30
N LEU A 286 -5.03 -9.20 -1.56
CA LEU A 286 -4.41 -10.38 -0.95
C LEU A 286 -5.29 -10.96 0.15
N LEU A 287 -5.84 -10.09 1.00
CA LEU A 287 -6.73 -10.51 2.11
C LEU A 287 -8.02 -11.14 1.57
N GLU A 288 -8.60 -10.59 0.50
CA GLU A 288 -9.74 -11.18 -0.21
C GLU A 288 -9.43 -12.59 -0.72
N ARG A 289 -8.32 -12.78 -1.43
CA ARG A 289 -7.89 -14.10 -1.92
C ARG A 289 -7.70 -15.12 -0.79
N VAL A 290 -7.12 -14.69 0.32
CA VAL A 290 -6.95 -15.56 1.50
C VAL A 290 -8.30 -15.89 2.12
N HIS A 291 -9.20 -14.90 2.29
CA HIS A 291 -10.56 -15.08 2.75
C HIS A 291 -11.28 -16.13 1.91
N ASP A 292 -11.35 -15.94 0.59
CA ASP A 292 -12.10 -16.79 -0.34
C ASP A 292 -11.56 -18.23 -0.34
N LYS A 293 -10.24 -18.39 -0.35
CA LYS A 293 -9.60 -19.70 -0.27
C LYS A 293 -9.92 -20.45 1.02
N VAL A 294 -9.89 -19.75 2.16
CA VAL A 294 -10.22 -20.34 3.47
C VAL A 294 -11.70 -20.67 3.55
N TYR A 295 -12.57 -19.73 3.15
CA TYR A 295 -14.03 -19.88 3.20
C TYR A 295 -14.47 -21.04 2.30
N LYS A 296 -14.04 -21.07 1.05
CA LYS A 296 -14.32 -22.15 0.08
C LYS A 296 -13.85 -23.50 0.61
N SER A 297 -12.60 -23.61 1.05
CA SER A 297 -12.06 -24.87 1.61
C SER A 297 -12.82 -25.38 2.85
N ALA A 298 -13.38 -24.47 3.67
CA ALA A 298 -14.10 -24.84 4.88
C ALA A 298 -15.58 -25.22 4.61
N THR A 299 -16.19 -24.69 3.53
CA THR A 299 -17.62 -24.83 3.25
C THR A 299 -17.94 -25.77 2.09
N GLU A 300 -17.03 -25.94 1.12
CA GLU A 300 -17.25 -26.69 -0.12
C GLU A 300 -17.74 -28.14 0.10
N LYS A 301 -17.17 -28.83 1.08
CA LYS A 301 -17.56 -30.22 1.42
C LYS A 301 -18.86 -30.32 2.22
N GLY A 302 -19.43 -29.21 2.65
CA GLY A 302 -20.62 -29.17 3.47
C GLY A 302 -20.50 -29.93 4.81
N GLY A 303 -21.65 -30.45 5.31
CA GLY A 303 -21.68 -31.31 6.48
C GLY A 303 -21.39 -30.61 7.82
N ILE A 304 -20.97 -31.38 8.81
CA ILE A 304 -20.73 -30.91 10.19
C ILE A 304 -19.56 -29.94 10.25
N SER A 305 -18.51 -30.17 9.45
CA SER A 305 -17.31 -29.30 9.43
C SER A 305 -17.66 -27.88 9.01
N ALA A 306 -18.46 -27.71 7.95
CA ALA A 306 -18.92 -26.40 7.50
C ALA A 306 -19.80 -25.71 8.56
N LYS A 307 -20.68 -26.46 9.22
CA LYS A 307 -21.52 -25.92 10.31
C LYS A 307 -20.68 -25.44 11.51
N ILE A 308 -19.66 -26.19 11.90
CA ILE A 308 -18.73 -25.79 12.97
C ILE A 308 -17.95 -24.55 12.58
N PHE A 309 -17.47 -24.46 11.34
CA PHE A 309 -16.76 -23.27 10.84
C PHE A 309 -17.65 -22.01 10.89
N LEU A 310 -18.89 -22.10 10.35
CA LEU A 310 -19.83 -20.97 10.37
C LEU A 310 -20.25 -20.58 11.79
N TRP A 311 -20.45 -21.56 12.68
CA TRP A 311 -20.70 -21.31 14.09
C TRP A 311 -19.52 -20.57 14.75
N ALA A 312 -18.29 -21.02 14.49
CA ALA A 312 -17.10 -20.38 15.03
C ALA A 312 -17.00 -18.91 14.56
N LEU A 313 -17.21 -18.63 13.25
CA LEU A 313 -17.22 -17.25 12.75
C LEU A 313 -18.28 -16.37 13.44
N LYS A 314 -19.49 -16.92 13.69
CA LYS A 314 -20.55 -16.20 14.41
C LYS A 314 -20.12 -15.87 15.85
N VAL A 315 -19.61 -16.86 16.57
CA VAL A 315 -19.14 -16.69 17.97
C VAL A 315 -18.02 -15.65 18.06
N GLY A 316 -17.06 -15.70 17.11
CA GLY A 316 -15.97 -14.71 17.02
C GLY A 316 -16.51 -13.30 16.77
N GLY A 317 -17.50 -13.17 15.87
CA GLY A 317 -18.17 -11.91 15.56
C GLY A 317 -18.89 -11.30 16.77
N GLU A 318 -19.65 -12.11 17.51
CA GLU A 318 -20.33 -11.66 18.74
C GLU A 318 -19.31 -11.18 19.80
N ALA A 319 -18.21 -11.89 19.97
CA ALA A 319 -17.17 -11.51 20.92
C ALA A 319 -16.44 -10.23 20.46
N ARG A 320 -16.18 -10.07 19.15
CA ARG A 320 -15.57 -8.86 18.57
C ARG A 320 -16.43 -7.63 18.80
N VAL A 321 -17.74 -7.72 18.51
CA VAL A 321 -18.68 -6.60 18.71
C VAL A 321 -18.65 -6.13 20.15
N LYS A 322 -18.74 -7.06 21.12
CA LYS A 322 -18.66 -6.69 22.54
C LYS A 322 -17.36 -6.02 22.92
N ARG A 323 -16.22 -6.51 22.39
CA ARG A 323 -14.90 -5.88 22.64
C ARG A 323 -14.83 -4.47 22.06
N ASN A 324 -15.32 -4.28 20.84
CA ASN A 324 -15.35 -2.96 20.20
C ASN A 324 -16.27 -1.96 20.94
N GLU A 325 -17.29 -2.45 21.64
CA GLU A 325 -18.19 -1.65 22.49
C GLU A 325 -17.68 -1.52 23.94
N GLU A 326 -16.44 -1.99 24.22
CA GLU A 326 -15.85 -2.03 25.57
C GLU A 326 -16.70 -2.78 26.60
N LYS A 327 -17.55 -3.69 26.12
CA LYS A 327 -18.41 -4.54 26.98
C LYS A 327 -17.70 -5.85 27.33
N MET A 328 -17.97 -6.34 28.53
CA MET A 328 -17.46 -7.64 28.98
C MET A 328 -18.01 -8.79 28.11
N VAL A 329 -17.12 -9.67 27.71
CA VAL A 329 -17.49 -10.96 27.10
C VAL A 329 -17.95 -11.88 28.22
N GLY A 330 -19.24 -12.20 28.26
CA GLY A 330 -19.79 -13.07 29.32
C GLY A 330 -19.19 -14.47 29.33
N PRO A 331 -19.24 -15.21 30.47
CA PRO A 331 -18.54 -16.49 30.62
C PRO A 331 -18.90 -17.55 29.57
N LEU A 332 -20.18 -17.62 29.20
CA LEU A 332 -20.65 -18.55 28.17
C LEU A 332 -20.04 -18.27 26.80
N LEU A 333 -20.04 -17.01 26.37
CA LEU A 333 -19.44 -16.61 25.09
C LEU A 333 -17.93 -16.78 25.12
N ALA A 334 -17.26 -16.50 26.24
CA ALA A 334 -15.83 -16.75 26.41
C ALA A 334 -15.48 -18.25 26.27
N MET A 335 -16.30 -19.13 26.86
CA MET A 335 -16.16 -20.58 26.69
C MET A 335 -16.36 -21.00 25.23
N GLN A 336 -17.37 -20.48 24.53
CA GLN A 336 -17.62 -20.76 23.12
C GLN A 336 -16.45 -20.30 22.23
N VAL A 337 -15.87 -19.12 22.50
CA VAL A 337 -14.67 -18.62 21.80
C VAL A 337 -13.49 -19.56 22.04
N ALA A 338 -13.27 -20.06 23.25
CA ALA A 338 -12.20 -21.01 23.54
C ALA A 338 -12.36 -22.34 22.79
N ILE A 339 -13.59 -22.83 22.65
CA ILE A 339 -13.91 -24.02 21.84
C ILE A 339 -13.65 -23.73 20.36
N ALA A 340 -14.11 -22.58 19.85
CA ALA A 340 -13.90 -22.17 18.47
C ALA A 340 -12.40 -21.99 18.15
N GLU A 341 -11.61 -21.45 19.08
CA GLU A 341 -10.14 -21.36 18.97
C GLU A 341 -9.53 -22.74 18.77
N LYS A 342 -9.88 -23.72 19.58
CA LYS A 342 -9.35 -25.09 19.51
C LYS A 342 -9.78 -25.83 18.23
N LEU A 343 -11.01 -25.68 17.80
CA LEU A 343 -11.57 -26.45 16.69
C LEU A 343 -11.27 -25.84 15.31
N VAL A 344 -11.25 -24.50 15.22
CA VAL A 344 -11.25 -23.75 13.97
C VAL A 344 -10.09 -22.75 13.89
N TYR A 345 -10.04 -21.76 14.80
CA TYR A 345 -9.15 -20.62 14.63
C TYR A 345 -7.67 -21.01 14.64
N SER A 346 -7.24 -21.87 15.58
CA SER A 346 -5.85 -22.34 15.66
C SER A 346 -5.37 -23.02 14.36
N LYS A 347 -6.27 -23.74 13.68
CA LYS A 347 -5.93 -24.42 12.40
C LYS A 347 -5.74 -23.42 11.25
N ILE A 348 -6.56 -22.38 11.22
CA ILE A 348 -6.45 -21.31 10.21
C ILE A 348 -5.21 -20.45 10.50
N LYS A 349 -5.02 -20.05 11.77
CA LYS A 349 -3.84 -19.31 12.22
C LYS A 349 -2.54 -20.07 11.92
N ALA A 350 -2.53 -21.39 12.13
CA ALA A 350 -1.35 -22.22 11.83
C ALA A 350 -0.95 -22.15 10.35
N LYS A 351 -1.93 -22.10 9.41
CA LYS A 351 -1.66 -21.88 7.98
C LYS A 351 -1.08 -20.49 7.70
N MET A 352 -1.27 -19.55 8.62
CA MET A 352 -0.70 -18.19 8.58
C MET A 352 0.52 -18.06 9.50
N GLY A 353 1.27 -19.14 9.71
CA GLY A 353 2.48 -19.19 10.55
C GLY A 353 2.23 -19.29 12.06
N GLY A 354 0.99 -19.17 12.53
CA GLY A 354 0.59 -19.37 13.95
C GLY A 354 0.95 -18.24 14.92
N ARG A 355 1.74 -17.24 14.51
CA ARG A 355 2.19 -16.12 15.34
C ARG A 355 1.65 -14.76 14.89
N LEU A 356 0.95 -14.71 13.78
CA LEU A 356 0.50 -13.46 13.19
C LEU A 356 -0.47 -12.72 14.13
N LYS A 357 -0.08 -11.54 14.60
CA LYS A 357 -0.84 -10.66 15.48
C LYS A 357 -1.82 -9.81 14.68
N MET A 358 -1.34 -9.25 13.56
CA MET A 358 -2.15 -8.38 12.71
C MET A 358 -1.60 -8.24 11.30
N PHE A 359 -2.49 -7.85 10.41
CA PHE A 359 -2.19 -7.21 9.12
C PHE A 359 -2.37 -5.70 9.23
N VAL A 360 -1.53 -4.95 8.52
CA VAL A 360 -1.78 -3.54 8.21
C VAL A 360 -2.26 -3.48 6.78
N SER A 361 -3.49 -3.02 6.56
CA SER A 361 -4.09 -2.94 5.23
C SER A 361 -4.12 -1.50 4.74
N GLY A 362 -3.64 -1.27 3.53
CA GLY A 362 -3.59 0.05 2.91
C GLY A 362 -3.60 -0.03 1.38
N ALA A 363 -3.44 1.13 0.73
CA ALA A 363 -3.42 1.30 -0.72
C ALA A 363 -4.74 0.98 -1.46
N GLY A 364 -5.82 0.65 -0.76
CA GLY A 364 -7.15 0.39 -1.31
C GLY A 364 -8.17 0.17 -0.21
N ALA A 365 -9.46 0.22 -0.55
CA ALA A 365 -10.53 -0.03 0.39
C ALA A 365 -10.64 -1.52 0.72
N LEU A 366 -10.67 -1.85 2.01
CA LEU A 366 -10.87 -3.23 2.47
C LEU A 366 -12.37 -3.55 2.52
N PRO A 367 -12.86 -4.60 1.84
CA PRO A 367 -14.23 -5.03 1.98
C PRO A 367 -14.53 -5.39 3.45
N VAL A 368 -15.62 -4.83 3.97
CA VAL A 368 -16.00 -4.96 5.40
C VAL A 368 -16.03 -6.43 5.84
N HIS A 369 -16.64 -7.30 5.03
CA HIS A 369 -16.76 -8.73 5.35
C HIS A 369 -15.41 -9.43 5.46
N VAL A 370 -14.41 -9.00 4.70
CA VAL A 370 -13.04 -9.55 4.75
C VAL A 370 -12.35 -9.14 6.05
N GLY A 371 -12.40 -7.85 6.39
CA GLY A 371 -11.86 -7.37 7.68
C GLY A 371 -12.51 -8.05 8.87
N GLU A 372 -13.84 -8.14 8.87
CA GLU A 372 -14.62 -8.84 9.91
C GLU A 372 -14.27 -10.32 10.01
N PHE A 373 -14.08 -10.99 8.88
CA PHE A 373 -13.67 -12.40 8.83
C PHE A 373 -12.38 -12.64 9.61
N PHE A 374 -11.31 -11.90 9.30
CA PHE A 374 -10.04 -12.04 10.00
C PHE A 374 -10.15 -11.69 11.48
N ALA A 375 -10.86 -10.62 11.81
CA ALA A 375 -11.07 -10.20 13.19
C ALA A 375 -11.89 -11.23 14.00
N ASN A 376 -12.89 -11.87 13.38
CA ASN A 376 -13.68 -12.94 14.00
C ASN A 376 -12.83 -14.18 14.32
N LEU A 377 -11.77 -14.42 13.53
CA LEU A 377 -10.75 -15.46 13.80
C LEU A 377 -9.70 -15.03 14.84
N GLY A 378 -9.77 -13.79 15.34
CA GLY A 378 -8.80 -13.23 16.27
C GLY A 378 -7.49 -12.78 15.61
N MET A 379 -7.47 -12.60 14.29
CA MET A 379 -6.41 -11.95 13.53
C MET A 379 -6.86 -10.54 13.16
N ARG A 380 -6.17 -9.52 13.63
CA ARG A 380 -6.58 -8.14 13.38
C ARG A 380 -6.16 -7.68 12.00
N VAL A 381 -7.00 -6.89 11.35
CA VAL A 381 -6.64 -6.12 10.16
C VAL A 381 -6.83 -4.65 10.48
N GLN A 382 -5.73 -3.93 10.60
CA GLN A 382 -5.74 -2.48 10.78
C GLN A 382 -5.77 -1.81 9.41
N GLU A 383 -6.94 -1.35 9.01
CA GLU A 383 -7.10 -0.57 7.79
C GLU A 383 -6.66 0.86 8.04
N GLY A 384 -5.79 1.38 7.18
CA GLY A 384 -5.30 2.75 7.20
C GLY A 384 -5.49 3.45 5.87
N TYR A 385 -5.47 4.77 5.92
CA TYR A 385 -5.57 5.66 4.77
C TYR A 385 -4.39 6.61 4.70
N GLY A 386 -4.01 6.90 3.47
CA GLY A 386 -3.04 7.90 3.11
C GLY A 386 -2.58 7.81 1.68
N LEU A 387 -1.70 8.72 1.30
CA LEU A 387 -1.17 8.92 -0.04
C LEU A 387 0.35 8.98 0.00
N SER A 388 1.00 8.88 -1.15
CA SER A 388 2.45 9.14 -1.23
C SER A 388 2.79 10.53 -0.69
N GLU A 389 1.93 11.49 -0.96
CA GLU A 389 2.02 12.87 -0.52
C GLU A 389 1.87 13.07 1.00
N THR A 390 1.49 12.02 1.73
CA THR A 390 1.32 12.05 3.20
C THR A 390 2.18 11.02 3.95
N SER A 391 3.16 10.38 3.31
CA SER A 391 4.29 9.56 3.84
C SER A 391 4.01 8.21 4.51
N PRO A 392 2.94 7.44 4.29
CA PRO A 392 1.65 7.77 3.73
C PRO A 392 0.55 7.99 4.77
N LEU A 393 0.79 7.74 6.08
CA LEU A 393 -0.23 7.58 7.12
C LEU A 393 -0.95 8.89 7.45
N VAL A 394 -2.26 8.91 7.27
CA VAL A 394 -3.18 9.97 7.72
C VAL A 394 -4.11 9.46 8.81
N THR A 395 -4.75 8.32 8.60
CA THR A 395 -5.62 7.68 9.59
C THR A 395 -5.38 6.19 9.60
N VAL A 396 -5.67 5.53 10.74
CA VAL A 396 -5.65 4.07 10.85
C VAL A 396 -6.64 3.62 11.93
N ASN A 397 -7.24 2.44 11.74
CA ASN A 397 -8.02 1.78 12.78
C ASN A 397 -7.14 1.44 13.98
N GLU A 398 -7.62 1.73 15.18
CA GLU A 398 -6.88 1.49 16.42
C GLU A 398 -6.69 -0.02 16.68
N PHE A 399 -5.59 -0.41 17.31
CA PHE A 399 -5.29 -1.82 17.59
C PHE A 399 -6.39 -2.52 18.42
N HIS A 400 -7.00 -1.81 19.34
CA HIS A 400 -8.02 -2.37 20.23
C HIS A 400 -9.45 -2.25 19.69
N ARG A 401 -9.67 -1.37 18.70
CA ARG A 401 -11.00 -1.08 18.16
C ARG A 401 -10.96 -0.88 16.64
N GLN A 402 -11.33 -1.91 15.89
CA GLN A 402 -11.45 -1.82 14.43
C GLN A 402 -12.90 -1.54 14.04
N VAL A 403 -13.11 -0.46 13.29
CA VAL A 403 -14.41 -0.07 12.74
C VAL A 403 -14.36 -0.23 11.23
N TYR A 404 -14.58 -1.45 10.77
CA TYR A 404 -14.52 -1.76 9.32
C TYR A 404 -15.55 -0.96 8.52
N GLY A 405 -15.16 -0.57 7.30
CA GLY A 405 -15.89 0.38 6.47
C GLY A 405 -15.53 1.84 6.80
N THR A 406 -14.57 2.05 7.70
CA THR A 406 -13.88 3.31 7.94
C THR A 406 -12.37 3.08 7.88
N VAL A 407 -11.63 4.13 7.58
CA VAL A 407 -10.16 4.09 7.55
C VAL A 407 -9.52 4.54 8.87
N GLY A 408 -10.32 4.57 9.93
CA GLY A 408 -9.86 4.76 11.29
C GLY A 408 -9.85 6.20 11.77
N ARG A 409 -9.08 6.42 12.82
CA ARG A 409 -8.91 7.69 13.54
C ARG A 409 -7.77 8.50 12.97
N VAL A 410 -7.87 9.82 13.03
CA VAL A 410 -6.78 10.74 12.65
C VAL A 410 -5.53 10.42 13.46
N ALA A 411 -4.39 10.38 12.80
CA ALA A 411 -3.11 10.10 13.44
C ALA A 411 -2.68 11.26 14.37
N PRO A 412 -1.91 10.99 15.44
CA PRO A 412 -1.71 11.92 16.55
C PRO A 412 -1.14 13.28 16.19
N ARG A 413 -0.27 13.37 15.17
CA ARG A 413 0.42 14.62 14.80
C ARG A 413 -0.21 15.31 13.60
N GLN A 414 -1.47 15.00 13.30
CA GLN A 414 -2.12 15.45 12.07
C GLN A 414 -3.50 16.06 12.34
N MET A 415 -3.96 16.85 11.38
CA MET A 415 -5.33 17.32 11.30
C MET A 415 -5.94 16.88 9.97
N VAL A 416 -7.21 16.51 10.01
CA VAL A 416 -8.02 16.22 8.84
C VAL A 416 -9.22 17.14 8.83
N ALA A 417 -9.45 17.81 7.71
CA ALA A 417 -10.66 18.59 7.48
C ALA A 417 -11.51 17.97 6.38
N ILE A 418 -12.81 18.23 6.43
CA ILE A 418 -13.75 17.95 5.35
C ILE A 418 -14.19 19.28 4.79
N GLN A 419 -14.00 19.50 3.49
CA GLN A 419 -14.36 20.74 2.80
C GLN A 419 -15.50 20.46 1.80
N ASP A 420 -16.50 21.32 1.82
CA ASP A 420 -17.56 21.28 0.80
C ASP A 420 -16.99 21.51 -0.60
N ILE A 421 -17.35 20.63 -1.53
CA ILE A 421 -16.75 20.59 -2.87
C ILE A 421 -17.10 21.86 -3.68
N GLU A 422 -18.32 22.39 -3.52
CA GLU A 422 -18.83 23.52 -4.31
C GLU A 422 -18.51 24.85 -3.65
N THR A 423 -18.80 25.00 -2.37
CA THR A 423 -18.66 26.28 -1.63
C THR A 423 -17.26 26.50 -1.06
N LYS A 424 -16.41 25.48 -1.04
CA LYS A 424 -15.07 25.48 -0.42
C LYS A 424 -15.07 25.78 1.08
N LYS A 425 -16.22 25.70 1.73
CA LYS A 425 -16.33 25.91 3.17
C LYS A 425 -15.87 24.67 3.94
N ILE A 426 -15.10 24.85 5.00
CA ILE A 426 -14.76 23.78 5.93
C ILE A 426 -16.02 23.35 6.71
N LEU A 427 -16.41 22.10 6.55
CA LEU A 427 -17.56 21.48 7.20
C LEU A 427 -17.20 20.87 8.54
N ALA A 428 -15.98 20.32 8.65
CA ALA A 428 -15.48 19.62 9.83
C ALA A 428 -13.96 19.70 9.91
N VAL A 429 -13.43 19.71 11.14
CA VAL A 429 -12.00 19.54 11.42
C VAL A 429 -11.86 18.58 12.60
N GLN A 430 -10.97 17.59 12.47
CA GLN A 430 -10.68 16.67 13.55
C GLN A 430 -9.17 16.41 13.67
N THR A 431 -8.74 16.26 14.92
CA THR A 431 -7.40 15.79 15.31
C THR A 431 -7.55 14.51 16.13
N TYR A 432 -6.42 13.88 16.48
CA TYR A 432 -6.44 12.76 17.41
C TYR A 432 -7.12 13.13 18.75
N ASP A 433 -6.82 14.29 19.30
CA ASP A 433 -7.26 14.70 20.62
C ASP A 433 -8.70 15.23 20.66
N THR A 434 -9.26 15.61 19.50
CA THR A 434 -10.67 16.05 19.37
C THR A 434 -11.62 14.92 18.96
N PHE A 435 -11.18 13.66 19.08
CA PHE A 435 -11.99 12.52 18.72
C PHE A 435 -13.23 12.38 19.59
N GLU A 436 -14.40 12.29 18.95
CA GLU A 436 -15.69 12.03 19.59
C GLU A 436 -16.41 10.88 18.89
N ALA A 437 -16.68 9.79 19.62
CA ALA A 437 -17.25 8.55 19.07
C ALA A 437 -18.69 8.68 18.51
N LYS A 438 -19.35 9.83 18.68
CA LYS A 438 -20.67 10.12 18.12
C LYS A 438 -20.63 11.21 17.03
N TYR A 439 -19.46 11.78 16.77
CA TYR A 439 -19.32 12.83 15.79
C TYR A 439 -19.53 12.31 14.37
N ALA A 440 -20.31 13.03 13.60
CA ALA A 440 -20.53 12.81 12.18
C ALA A 440 -20.48 14.13 11.42
N SER A 441 -19.95 14.12 10.21
CA SER A 441 -19.95 15.29 9.32
C SER A 441 -20.75 15.03 8.06
N GLU A 442 -21.05 16.10 7.34
CA GLU A 442 -21.42 16.02 5.93
C GLU A 442 -20.22 15.53 5.11
N GLU A 443 -20.47 15.15 3.86
CA GLU A 443 -19.49 14.65 2.93
C GLU A 443 -18.81 15.78 2.16
N GLY A 444 -17.52 15.68 1.90
CA GLY A 444 -16.75 16.66 1.16
C GLY A 444 -15.34 16.19 0.82
N GLU A 445 -14.51 17.07 0.28
CA GLU A 445 -13.11 16.78 0.01
C GLU A 445 -12.34 16.65 1.33
N ILE A 446 -11.50 15.62 1.41
CA ILE A 446 -10.61 15.39 2.55
C ILE A 446 -9.37 16.27 2.40
N LEU A 447 -9.12 17.11 3.38
CA LEU A 447 -7.91 17.92 3.47
C LEU A 447 -7.03 17.44 4.63
N VAL A 448 -5.72 17.50 4.45
CA VAL A 448 -4.75 17.03 5.45
C VAL A 448 -3.74 18.13 5.77
N LYS A 449 -3.40 18.28 7.05
CA LYS A 449 -2.33 19.15 7.52
C LYS A 449 -1.55 18.45 8.62
N GLY A 450 -0.23 18.43 8.49
CA GLY A 450 0.63 17.77 9.47
C GLY A 450 2.07 17.60 8.98
N PRO A 451 2.96 17.15 9.88
CA PRO A 451 4.37 16.93 9.55
C PRO A 451 4.62 15.78 8.56
N ASN A 452 3.61 14.95 8.30
CA ASN A 452 3.64 13.87 7.32
C ASN A 452 3.43 14.34 5.88
N VAL A 453 2.96 15.58 5.66
CA VAL A 453 2.65 16.11 4.33
C VAL A 453 3.93 16.49 3.59
N MET A 454 4.02 16.14 2.32
CA MET A 454 5.16 16.40 1.43
C MET A 454 5.54 17.88 1.35
N GLN A 455 6.75 18.17 0.91
CA GLN A 455 7.17 19.52 0.56
C GLN A 455 6.58 20.02 -0.77
N GLY A 456 6.12 19.12 -1.62
CA GLY A 456 5.57 19.41 -2.96
C GLY A 456 6.06 18.42 -4.00
N TYR A 457 5.80 18.72 -5.28
CA TYR A 457 6.25 17.93 -6.41
C TYR A 457 7.55 18.50 -7.00
N TRP A 458 8.55 17.64 -7.17
CA TRP A 458 9.86 17.99 -7.72
C TRP A 458 9.74 18.65 -9.09
N ASN A 459 10.36 19.82 -9.27
CA ASN A 459 10.33 20.61 -10.51
C ASN A 459 8.90 20.91 -11.05
N ARG A 460 7.88 20.93 -10.19
CA ARG A 460 6.48 21.18 -10.59
C ARG A 460 5.81 22.18 -9.62
N PRO A 461 6.24 23.45 -9.62
CA PRO A 461 5.68 24.46 -8.70
C PRO A 461 4.19 24.70 -8.93
N GLU A 462 3.72 24.72 -10.17
CA GLU A 462 2.30 24.91 -10.49
C GLU A 462 1.46 23.76 -9.94
N ALA A 463 1.88 22.51 -10.19
CA ALA A 463 1.19 21.33 -9.67
C ALA A 463 1.23 21.24 -8.14
N THR A 464 2.25 21.81 -7.51
CA THR A 464 2.32 21.95 -6.05
C THR A 464 1.32 22.98 -5.56
N ALA A 465 1.24 24.14 -6.21
CA ALA A 465 0.28 25.20 -5.86
C ALA A 465 -1.19 24.76 -6.05
N GLU A 466 -1.47 23.86 -6.99
CA GLU A 466 -2.82 23.30 -7.21
C GLU A 466 -3.32 22.45 -6.03
N VAL A 467 -2.43 21.87 -5.23
CA VAL A 467 -2.79 20.93 -4.15
C VAL A 467 -2.58 21.48 -2.75
N PHE A 468 -2.13 22.71 -2.61
CA PHE A 468 -2.04 23.43 -1.33
C PHE A 468 -2.86 24.71 -1.38
N ASP A 469 -3.66 24.96 -0.36
CA ASP A 469 -4.32 26.26 -0.20
C ASP A 469 -3.47 27.26 0.60
N GLU A 470 -3.96 28.52 0.69
CA GLU A 470 -3.29 29.61 1.42
C GLU A 470 -3.16 29.33 2.92
N GLU A 471 -4.02 28.49 3.49
CA GLU A 471 -3.99 28.09 4.90
C GLU A 471 -3.01 26.92 5.14
N GLY A 472 -2.43 26.35 4.08
CA GLY A 472 -1.47 25.22 4.12
C GLY A 472 -2.14 23.85 4.28
N TRP A 473 -3.41 23.70 3.90
CA TRP A 473 -4.04 22.40 3.77
C TRP A 473 -3.63 21.74 2.46
N PHE A 474 -3.32 20.47 2.54
CA PHE A 474 -3.11 19.61 1.38
C PHE A 474 -4.45 19.04 0.92
N HIS A 475 -4.83 19.32 -0.31
CA HIS A 475 -6.00 18.80 -1.00
C HIS A 475 -5.73 17.39 -1.53
N THR A 476 -6.35 16.39 -0.92
CA THR A 476 -6.07 14.99 -1.27
C THR A 476 -6.71 14.54 -2.57
N GLY A 477 -7.76 15.25 -2.99
CA GLY A 477 -8.63 14.82 -4.09
C GLY A 477 -9.46 13.58 -3.75
N ASP A 478 -9.46 13.12 -2.51
CA ASP A 478 -10.33 12.05 -2.02
C ASP A 478 -11.54 12.67 -1.33
N ILE A 479 -12.71 12.04 -1.47
CA ILE A 479 -13.97 12.47 -0.86
C ILE A 479 -14.27 11.57 0.33
N GLY A 480 -14.76 12.18 1.40
CA GLY A 480 -15.13 11.43 2.58
C GLY A 480 -15.89 12.23 3.63
N LYS A 481 -16.11 11.61 4.76
CA LYS A 481 -16.78 12.20 5.92
C LYS A 481 -16.34 11.54 7.20
N PHE A 482 -16.56 12.18 8.32
CA PHE A 482 -16.50 11.53 9.62
C PHE A 482 -17.81 10.78 9.91
N ASP A 483 -17.69 9.55 10.34
CA ASP A 483 -18.78 8.69 10.81
C ASP A 483 -18.37 8.10 12.17
N ARG A 484 -19.09 8.44 13.22
CA ARG A 484 -18.76 8.04 14.61
C ARG A 484 -17.33 8.42 15.02
N GLY A 485 -16.84 9.58 14.57
CA GLY A 485 -15.48 10.08 14.80
C GLY A 485 -14.39 9.44 13.93
N TYR A 486 -14.70 8.41 13.15
CA TYR A 486 -13.77 7.76 12.23
C TYR A 486 -13.90 8.32 10.82
N LEU A 487 -12.77 8.45 10.11
CA LEU A 487 -12.81 8.86 8.71
C LEU A 487 -13.33 7.71 7.84
N ARG A 488 -14.29 8.02 6.99
CA ARG A 488 -14.80 7.15 5.94
C ARG A 488 -14.53 7.78 4.60
N ILE A 489 -13.82 7.07 3.73
CA ILE A 489 -13.62 7.47 2.34
C ILE A 489 -14.81 6.98 1.53
N THR A 490 -15.32 7.83 0.67
CA THR A 490 -16.46 7.53 -0.19
C THR A 490 -16.05 7.35 -1.64
N ASP A 491 -15.21 8.24 -2.19
CA ASP A 491 -14.65 8.11 -3.53
C ASP A 491 -13.45 9.05 -3.73
N ARG A 492 -13.05 9.21 -4.98
CA ARG A 492 -12.14 10.25 -5.44
C ARG A 492 -12.87 11.33 -6.21
N LEU A 493 -12.48 12.59 -6.01
CA LEU A 493 -13.08 13.73 -6.71
C LEU A 493 -13.03 13.55 -8.24
N LYS A 494 -11.93 13.01 -8.76
CA LYS A 494 -11.75 12.73 -10.21
C LYS A 494 -12.59 11.56 -10.73
N ASN A 495 -13.06 10.67 -9.87
CA ASN A 495 -13.91 9.54 -10.24
C ASN A 495 -15.40 9.88 -10.12
N MET A 496 -15.72 10.93 -9.38
CA MET A 496 -17.09 11.37 -9.21
C MET A 496 -17.74 11.65 -10.58
N LEU A 497 -18.87 11.02 -10.82
CA LEU A 497 -19.67 11.25 -12.02
C LEU A 497 -20.80 12.20 -11.66
N LYS A 498 -21.15 13.08 -12.59
CA LYS A 498 -22.31 13.96 -12.43
C LYS A 498 -23.35 13.59 -13.48
N THR A 499 -24.49 13.05 -13.03
CA THR A 499 -25.58 12.68 -13.95
C THR A 499 -26.12 13.91 -14.70
N SER A 500 -26.83 13.72 -15.81
CA SER A 500 -27.53 14.80 -16.53
C SER A 500 -28.50 15.59 -15.65
N LEU A 501 -29.01 14.99 -14.58
CA LEU A 501 -29.88 15.63 -13.57
C LEU A 501 -29.10 16.32 -12.43
N GLY A 502 -27.77 16.45 -12.55
CA GLY A 502 -26.93 17.13 -11.59
C GLY A 502 -26.67 16.37 -10.29
N LYS A 503 -26.95 15.05 -10.23
CA LYS A 503 -26.64 14.23 -9.04
C LYS A 503 -25.19 13.74 -9.07
N ASN A 504 -24.49 13.91 -7.96
CA ASN A 504 -23.16 13.35 -7.78
C ASN A 504 -23.29 11.84 -7.53
N ILE A 505 -22.51 11.06 -8.28
CA ILE A 505 -22.40 9.61 -8.16
C ILE A 505 -20.99 9.26 -7.75
N TYR A 506 -20.86 8.33 -6.83
CA TYR A 506 -19.60 7.81 -6.34
C TYR A 506 -19.41 6.36 -6.82
N PRO A 507 -18.78 6.14 -7.98
CA PRO A 507 -18.71 4.82 -8.63
C PRO A 507 -18.14 3.75 -7.73
N THR A 508 -17.07 4.07 -7.00
CA THR A 508 -16.38 3.10 -6.12
C THR A 508 -17.30 2.52 -5.05
N GLN A 509 -18.25 3.30 -4.53
CA GLN A 509 -19.22 2.78 -3.55
C GLN A 509 -20.14 1.74 -4.19
N ILE A 510 -20.63 2.02 -5.40
CA ILE A 510 -21.53 1.13 -6.13
C ILE A 510 -20.77 -0.14 -6.56
N GLU A 511 -19.56 0.02 -7.10
CA GLU A 511 -18.65 -1.08 -7.47
C GLU A 511 -18.43 -2.02 -6.28
N ASN A 512 -18.10 -1.49 -5.09
CA ASN A 512 -17.91 -2.27 -3.86
C ASN A 512 -19.19 -2.97 -3.37
N VAL A 513 -20.37 -2.42 -3.60
CA VAL A 513 -21.63 -3.10 -3.28
C VAL A 513 -21.85 -4.30 -4.19
N LEU A 514 -21.58 -4.14 -5.48
CA LEU A 514 -21.77 -5.20 -6.48
C LEU A 514 -20.73 -6.32 -6.35
N LEU A 515 -19.48 -5.99 -6.02
CA LEU A 515 -18.40 -6.95 -5.77
C LEU A 515 -18.62 -7.86 -4.53
N ARG A 516 -19.73 -7.68 -3.80
CA ARG A 516 -20.16 -8.67 -2.78
C ARG A 516 -20.74 -9.94 -3.39
N SER A 517 -21.12 -9.92 -4.66
CA SER A 517 -21.50 -11.14 -5.38
C SER A 517 -20.27 -11.96 -5.74
N PRO A 518 -20.24 -13.27 -5.41
CA PRO A 518 -19.16 -14.15 -5.85
C PRO A 518 -19.11 -14.33 -7.37
N LYS A 519 -20.17 -13.95 -8.09
CA LYS A 519 -20.24 -14.02 -9.56
C LYS A 519 -19.48 -12.90 -10.25
N LEU A 520 -19.23 -11.75 -9.55
CA LEU A 520 -18.68 -10.53 -10.14
C LEU A 520 -17.24 -10.33 -9.64
N GLU A 521 -16.26 -10.33 -10.52
CA GLU A 521 -14.85 -10.18 -10.15
C GLU A 521 -14.36 -8.74 -10.33
N GLN A 522 -14.80 -8.05 -11.39
CA GLN A 522 -14.48 -6.63 -11.60
C GLN A 522 -15.73 -5.91 -12.13
N VAL A 523 -15.95 -4.69 -11.64
CA VAL A 523 -17.08 -3.84 -12.02
C VAL A 523 -16.54 -2.45 -12.34
N PHE A 524 -17.01 -1.86 -13.43
CA PHE A 524 -16.68 -0.51 -13.86
C PHE A 524 -17.95 0.26 -14.17
N ILE A 525 -18.28 1.25 -13.33
CA ILE A 525 -19.50 2.05 -13.44
C ILE A 525 -19.33 3.20 -14.43
N ILE A 526 -20.35 3.42 -15.27
CA ILE A 526 -20.43 4.47 -16.28
C ILE A 526 -21.70 5.28 -16.06
N GLY A 527 -21.66 6.61 -16.25
CA GLY A 527 -22.85 7.46 -16.07
C GLY A 527 -22.59 8.96 -16.06
N ASP A 528 -21.35 9.42 -16.37
CA ASP A 528 -21.07 10.85 -16.43
C ASP A 528 -21.88 11.52 -17.53
N LYS A 529 -22.63 12.58 -17.15
CA LYS A 529 -23.56 13.33 -18.03
C LYS A 529 -24.65 12.45 -18.68
N ARG A 530 -24.93 11.27 -18.12
CA ARG A 530 -25.96 10.34 -18.58
C ARG A 530 -27.19 10.37 -17.69
N GLU A 531 -28.33 9.91 -18.18
CA GLU A 531 -29.58 9.86 -17.41
C GLU A 531 -29.62 8.74 -16.40
N PHE A 532 -28.88 7.67 -16.65
CA PHE A 532 -28.81 6.48 -15.79
C PHE A 532 -27.41 5.86 -15.83
N LEU A 533 -27.16 4.97 -14.88
CA LEU A 533 -25.89 4.25 -14.79
C LEU A 533 -25.92 2.95 -15.59
N THR A 534 -24.79 2.67 -16.23
CA THR A 534 -24.47 1.36 -16.84
C THR A 534 -23.14 0.84 -16.28
N ALA A 535 -22.76 -0.39 -16.64
CA ALA A 535 -21.48 -0.96 -16.19
C ALA A 535 -20.83 -1.86 -17.25
N ILE A 536 -19.50 -1.98 -17.15
CA ILE A 536 -18.75 -3.09 -17.74
C ILE A 536 -18.39 -4.03 -16.58
N ILE A 537 -18.78 -5.30 -16.66
CA ILE A 537 -18.59 -6.27 -15.60
C ILE A 537 -17.79 -7.47 -16.12
N HIS A 538 -16.68 -7.81 -15.45
CA HIS A 538 -15.99 -9.08 -15.66
C HIS A 538 -16.49 -10.09 -14.61
N PRO A 539 -17.00 -11.27 -15.04
CA PRO A 539 -17.48 -12.30 -14.13
C PRO A 539 -16.32 -13.06 -13.45
N SER A 540 -16.58 -13.66 -12.32
CA SER A 540 -15.70 -14.70 -11.79
C SER A 540 -15.72 -15.90 -12.74
N MET A 541 -14.58 -16.17 -13.36
CA MET A 541 -14.47 -17.25 -14.34
C MET A 541 -14.66 -18.63 -13.71
N ASP A 542 -14.32 -18.81 -12.42
CA ASP A 542 -14.55 -20.04 -11.67
C ASP A 542 -16.04 -20.29 -11.43
N GLU A 543 -16.77 -19.26 -11.01
CA GLU A 543 -18.21 -19.33 -10.81
C GLU A 543 -18.95 -19.53 -12.13
N LEU A 544 -18.49 -18.85 -13.20
CA LEU A 544 -19.03 -19.02 -14.55
C LEU A 544 -18.84 -20.45 -15.06
N LYS A 545 -17.63 -21.02 -14.88
CA LYS A 545 -17.36 -22.44 -15.22
C LYS A 545 -18.21 -23.40 -14.40
N SER A 546 -18.41 -23.11 -13.11
CA SER A 546 -19.25 -23.94 -12.25
C SER A 546 -20.72 -23.94 -12.70
N ALA A 547 -21.24 -22.78 -13.09
CA ALA A 547 -22.64 -22.62 -13.51
C ALA A 547 -22.92 -23.12 -14.94
N PHE A 548 -21.96 -22.95 -15.86
CA PHE A 548 -22.15 -23.18 -17.31
C PHE A 548 -21.11 -24.12 -17.93
N GLY A 549 -20.37 -24.86 -17.14
CA GLY A 549 -19.16 -25.63 -17.48
C GLY A 549 -19.23 -26.72 -18.57
N GLY A 550 -20.37 -26.83 -19.28
CA GLY A 550 -20.49 -27.71 -20.46
C GLY A 550 -20.45 -26.96 -21.79
N ARG A 551 -20.39 -25.64 -21.80
CA ARG A 551 -20.42 -24.79 -23.01
C ARG A 551 -19.01 -24.28 -23.30
N LYS A 552 -18.29 -24.92 -24.23
CA LYS A 552 -16.91 -24.55 -24.62
C LYS A 552 -16.81 -23.17 -25.29
N ASP A 553 -17.87 -22.68 -25.88
CA ASP A 553 -17.90 -21.48 -26.74
C ASP A 553 -17.57 -20.17 -26.01
N TYR A 554 -17.71 -20.12 -24.67
CA TYR A 554 -17.44 -18.90 -23.90
C TYR A 554 -15.96 -18.59 -23.71
N PHE A 555 -15.08 -19.57 -23.92
CA PHE A 555 -13.65 -19.47 -23.62
C PHE A 555 -12.78 -19.39 -24.88
N GLU A 556 -13.33 -19.67 -26.06
CA GLU A 556 -12.59 -19.80 -27.33
C GLU A 556 -12.90 -18.70 -28.37
N VAL A 557 -13.76 -17.75 -28.07
CA VAL A 557 -14.19 -16.69 -29.02
C VAL A 557 -13.32 -15.43 -28.86
N SER A 558 -12.93 -14.81 -29.98
CA SER A 558 -12.10 -13.58 -30.02
C SER A 558 -12.83 -12.30 -29.64
N ASP A 559 -14.15 -12.34 -29.40
CA ASP A 559 -14.94 -11.17 -28.98
C ASP A 559 -14.56 -10.77 -27.55
N PRO A 560 -14.21 -9.49 -27.28
CA PRO A 560 -13.89 -8.99 -25.96
C PRO A 560 -15.07 -9.07 -24.96
N PHE A 561 -16.30 -9.23 -25.46
CA PHE A 561 -17.52 -9.32 -24.65
C PHE A 561 -18.22 -10.67 -24.82
N ILE A 562 -18.88 -11.11 -23.76
CA ILE A 562 -19.73 -12.31 -23.79
C ILE A 562 -21.15 -11.89 -24.18
N GLN A 563 -21.60 -12.29 -25.38
CA GLN A 563 -22.92 -11.98 -25.93
C GLN A 563 -23.92 -13.11 -25.61
N ASP A 564 -24.08 -13.46 -24.32
CA ASP A 564 -24.98 -14.54 -23.90
C ASP A 564 -26.00 -14.06 -22.88
N GLU A 565 -27.28 -14.09 -23.27
CA GLU A 565 -28.39 -13.61 -22.44
C GLU A 565 -28.59 -14.44 -21.15
N GLU A 566 -28.26 -15.74 -21.13
CA GLU A 566 -28.37 -16.54 -19.92
C GLU A 566 -27.31 -16.15 -18.89
N ILE A 567 -26.07 -15.89 -19.35
CA ILE A 567 -24.99 -15.39 -18.48
C ILE A 567 -25.33 -14.00 -17.97
N LYS A 568 -25.78 -13.11 -18.86
CA LYS A 568 -26.19 -11.76 -18.47
C LYS A 568 -27.30 -11.81 -17.42
N LYS A 569 -28.32 -12.63 -17.63
CA LYS A 569 -29.42 -12.82 -16.68
C LYS A 569 -28.95 -13.41 -15.36
N TRP A 570 -28.06 -14.41 -15.39
CA TRP A 570 -27.48 -15.01 -14.18
C TRP A 570 -26.73 -14.01 -13.30
N MET A 571 -26.05 -13.04 -13.91
CA MET A 571 -25.39 -11.93 -13.21
C MET A 571 -26.39 -10.84 -12.78
N GLN A 572 -27.39 -10.54 -13.62
CA GLN A 572 -28.37 -9.47 -13.40
C GLN A 572 -29.20 -9.67 -12.12
N ASP A 573 -29.49 -10.92 -11.76
CA ASP A 573 -30.22 -11.23 -10.51
C ASP A 573 -29.45 -10.73 -9.28
N ASP A 574 -28.11 -10.92 -9.24
CA ASP A 574 -27.27 -10.45 -8.15
C ASP A 574 -27.09 -8.92 -8.20
N VAL A 575 -26.86 -8.34 -9.40
CA VAL A 575 -26.76 -6.88 -9.59
C VAL A 575 -28.02 -6.20 -9.07
N LYS A 576 -29.21 -6.72 -9.42
CA LYS A 576 -30.50 -6.17 -8.99
C LYS A 576 -30.64 -6.27 -7.46
N LYS A 577 -30.43 -7.45 -6.89
CA LYS A 577 -30.56 -7.72 -5.45
C LYS A 577 -29.63 -6.85 -4.61
N LEU A 578 -28.37 -6.74 -5.01
CA LEU A 578 -27.38 -5.93 -4.29
C LEU A 578 -27.64 -4.43 -4.43
N SER A 579 -28.22 -4.00 -5.53
CA SER A 579 -28.57 -2.60 -5.78
C SER A 579 -29.86 -2.15 -5.07
N GLU A 580 -30.63 -3.04 -4.44
CA GLU A 580 -31.90 -2.69 -3.79
C GLU A 580 -31.75 -1.60 -2.72
N ASN A 581 -30.63 -1.62 -1.99
CA ASN A 581 -30.31 -0.67 -0.93
C ASN A 581 -29.65 0.63 -1.42
N LEU A 582 -29.35 0.73 -2.72
CA LEU A 582 -28.81 1.94 -3.34
C LEU A 582 -29.95 2.91 -3.68
N ALA A 583 -29.64 4.21 -3.72
CA ALA A 583 -30.58 5.20 -4.20
C ALA A 583 -30.99 4.89 -5.66
N LYS A 584 -32.20 5.31 -6.06
CA LYS A 584 -32.71 4.98 -7.41
C LYS A 584 -31.79 5.43 -8.54
N PHE A 585 -31.12 6.56 -8.39
CA PHE A 585 -30.21 7.12 -9.38
C PHE A 585 -28.81 6.46 -9.36
N GLU A 586 -28.50 5.62 -8.35
CA GLU A 586 -27.27 4.84 -8.22
C GLU A 586 -27.43 3.40 -8.76
N ARG A 587 -28.62 3.01 -9.15
CA ARG A 587 -28.90 1.66 -9.66
C ARG A 587 -28.50 1.54 -11.12
N ILE A 588 -27.80 0.46 -11.43
CA ILE A 588 -27.40 0.14 -12.80
C ILE A 588 -28.64 -0.30 -13.58
N LYS A 589 -28.88 0.28 -14.74
CA LYS A 589 -29.97 -0.12 -15.65
C LYS A 589 -29.55 -1.23 -16.60
N ASP A 590 -28.32 -1.17 -17.12
CA ASP A 590 -27.79 -2.16 -18.04
C ASP A 590 -26.29 -2.35 -17.84
N PHE A 591 -25.76 -3.47 -18.34
CA PHE A 591 -24.33 -3.75 -18.33
C PHE A 591 -23.93 -4.69 -19.46
N ILE A 592 -22.67 -4.62 -19.85
CA ILE A 592 -22.02 -5.57 -20.77
C ILE A 592 -21.06 -6.46 -20.00
N VAL A 593 -20.91 -7.72 -20.45
CA VAL A 593 -20.09 -8.74 -19.79
C VAL A 593 -18.75 -8.85 -20.50
N LYS A 594 -17.70 -8.34 -19.86
CA LYS A 594 -16.33 -8.38 -20.39
C LYS A 594 -15.71 -9.76 -20.16
N ARG A 595 -15.14 -10.37 -21.22
CA ARG A 595 -14.54 -11.72 -21.20
C ARG A 595 -13.25 -11.75 -20.41
N GLU A 596 -12.28 -10.92 -20.77
CA GLU A 596 -10.99 -10.86 -20.11
C GLU A 596 -11.01 -9.81 -18.98
N PRO A 597 -10.30 -10.02 -17.88
CA PRO A 597 -10.23 -9.03 -16.80
C PRO A 597 -9.59 -7.74 -17.28
N PHE A 598 -9.87 -6.63 -16.60
CA PHE A 598 -9.02 -5.45 -16.69
C PHE A 598 -7.65 -5.81 -16.11
N SER A 599 -6.57 -5.42 -16.78
CA SER A 599 -5.21 -5.77 -16.34
C SER A 599 -4.19 -4.67 -16.65
N VAL A 600 -3.01 -4.79 -16.04
CA VAL A 600 -1.87 -3.90 -16.31
C VAL A 600 -1.33 -4.14 -17.71
N GLU A 601 -1.28 -5.41 -18.13
CA GLU A 601 -0.79 -5.85 -19.45
C GLU A 601 -1.70 -5.34 -20.57
N ALA A 602 -3.02 -5.32 -20.35
CA ALA A 602 -3.99 -4.75 -21.30
C ALA A 602 -3.97 -3.22 -21.33
N GLY A 603 -3.22 -2.58 -20.42
CA GLY A 603 -3.18 -1.13 -20.26
C GLY A 603 -4.37 -0.52 -19.52
N ASP A 604 -5.35 -1.34 -19.14
CA ASP A 604 -6.61 -0.92 -18.51
C ASP A 604 -6.46 -0.54 -17.03
N MET A 605 -5.37 -1.01 -16.38
CA MET A 605 -5.09 -0.76 -14.96
C MET A 605 -3.75 -0.08 -14.74
N THR A 606 -3.63 0.56 -13.60
CA THR A 606 -2.34 1.02 -13.06
C THR A 606 -1.58 -0.15 -12.41
N ILE A 607 -0.28 0.03 -12.14
CA ILE A 607 0.56 -0.94 -11.41
C ILE A 607 -0.04 -1.26 -10.02
N THR A 608 -0.77 -0.32 -9.43
CA THR A 608 -1.48 -0.50 -8.15
C THR A 608 -2.87 -1.11 -8.32
N LEU A 609 -3.14 -1.74 -9.46
CA LEU A 609 -4.39 -2.44 -9.81
C LEU A 609 -5.65 -1.56 -9.77
N LYS A 610 -5.52 -0.27 -10.08
CA LYS A 610 -6.66 0.65 -10.22
C LYS A 610 -7.03 0.80 -11.70
N ILE A 611 -8.33 0.72 -12.02
CA ILE A 611 -8.82 0.87 -13.39
C ILE A 611 -8.57 2.31 -13.88
N LYS A 612 -7.97 2.45 -15.05
CA LYS A 612 -7.74 3.73 -15.72
C LYS A 612 -9.01 4.18 -16.44
N ARG A 613 -9.89 4.88 -15.73
CA ARG A 613 -11.24 5.24 -16.26
C ARG A 613 -11.22 5.84 -17.64
N LYS A 614 -10.32 6.80 -17.91
CA LYS A 614 -10.21 7.45 -19.22
C LYS A 614 -9.87 6.45 -20.33
N VAL A 615 -8.90 5.56 -20.08
CA VAL A 615 -8.49 4.54 -21.06
C VAL A 615 -9.64 3.57 -21.35
N VAL A 616 -10.35 3.11 -20.33
CA VAL A 616 -11.48 2.18 -20.49
C VAL A 616 -12.63 2.85 -21.24
N MET A 617 -12.95 4.11 -20.92
CA MET A 617 -13.98 4.89 -21.63
C MET A 617 -13.66 5.10 -23.12
N GLU A 618 -12.39 5.35 -23.46
CA GLU A 618 -11.94 5.52 -24.84
C GLU A 618 -11.90 4.18 -25.60
N LYS A 619 -11.40 3.13 -24.93
CA LYS A 619 -11.19 1.81 -25.54
C LYS A 619 -12.48 1.08 -25.88
N TYR A 620 -13.55 1.29 -25.10
CA TYR A 620 -14.85 0.61 -25.24
C TYR A 620 -15.97 1.61 -25.53
N ALA A 621 -15.67 2.70 -26.27
CA ALA A 621 -16.61 3.79 -26.50
C ALA A 621 -17.87 3.33 -27.24
N ASP A 622 -17.74 2.50 -28.28
CA ASP A 622 -18.84 2.03 -29.09
C ASP A 622 -19.81 1.13 -28.31
N GLU A 623 -19.26 0.21 -27.51
CA GLU A 623 -20.07 -0.68 -26.68
C GLU A 623 -20.76 0.08 -25.54
N ILE A 624 -20.10 1.11 -25.01
CA ILE A 624 -20.67 1.99 -24.00
C ILE A 624 -21.85 2.76 -24.59
N GLU A 625 -21.69 3.36 -25.76
CA GLU A 625 -22.81 4.08 -26.45
C GLU A 625 -23.96 3.13 -26.75
N GLY A 626 -23.70 1.88 -27.13
CA GLY A 626 -24.71 0.86 -27.35
C GLY A 626 -25.61 0.57 -26.16
N MET A 627 -25.14 0.77 -24.92
CA MET A 627 -25.97 0.61 -23.71
C MET A 627 -26.92 1.79 -23.46
N TYR A 628 -26.73 2.92 -24.13
CA TYR A 628 -27.57 4.13 -24.03
C TYR A 628 -28.46 4.37 -25.25
N ALA A 629 -28.25 3.60 -26.33
CA ALA A 629 -29.08 3.64 -27.53
C ALA A 629 -30.42 2.88 -27.31
#